data_b8dc7908d00bc2c82a8a01072046da02
#
_entry.id   b8dc7908d00bc2c82a8a01072046da02
#
_cell.length_a   1.000
_cell.length_b   1.000
_cell.length_c   1.000
_cell.angle_alpha   90.00
_cell.angle_beta   90.00
_cell.angle_gamma   90.00
#
_symmetry.space_group_name_H-M   'P 1'
#
loop_
_entity.id
_entity.type
_entity.pdbx_description
1 polymer ?
#
loop_
_entity_poly.entity_id
_entity_poly.type
_entity_poly.pdbx_seq_one_letter_code
_entity_poly.pdbx_strand_id
1 'polypeptide(L)'
;ASEAVIIPTDTLPGLAVLPENAETIWMLKQRPADKPLILMGATVEALLEGVDPCCHDDAKTLATKHWPGAITLVLPARGPYVDYLNPGGSNIGCRIPACAITQNLLSISGPLATSSANPSGKPAATTAFEAAQLFPSLAQLGPQPWPTHSGQASTVLVWRDVGCWRIARRGAVMPEGIPTAE
;
A
#
# COMPACT_ATOMS: atom_id res chain seq x y z
N ALA A 1 0.84 -17.30 -15.62
CA ALA A 1 1.69 -16.32 -14.96
C ALA A 1 0.77 -15.22 -14.45
N SER A 2 0.82 -14.94 -13.16
CA SER A 2 0.07 -13.81 -12.59
C SER A 2 0.78 -12.53 -13.01
N GLU A 3 0.14 -11.75 -13.86
CA GLU A 3 0.71 -10.52 -14.38
C GLU A 3 0.48 -9.38 -13.39
N ALA A 4 1.53 -8.59 -13.11
CA ALA A 4 1.40 -7.34 -12.40
C ALA A 4 0.64 -6.33 -13.28
N VAL A 5 -0.10 -5.45 -12.65
CA VAL A 5 -0.80 -4.34 -13.30
C VAL A 5 -0.34 -3.02 -12.70
N ILE A 6 -0.27 -1.98 -13.54
CA ILE A 6 -0.01 -0.62 -13.07
C ILE A 6 -1.36 0.01 -12.71
N ILE A 7 -1.48 0.53 -11.50
CA ILE A 7 -2.70 1.10 -10.97
C ILE A 7 -2.54 2.58 -10.60
N PRO A 8 -3.58 3.42 -10.79
CA PRO A 8 -3.62 4.76 -10.22
C PRO A 8 -3.89 4.72 -8.72
N THR A 9 -3.41 5.72 -7.99
CA THR A 9 -3.78 5.97 -6.60
C THR A 9 -3.92 7.48 -6.38
N ASP A 10 -4.35 7.88 -5.19
CA ASP A 10 -4.40 9.28 -4.77
C ASP A 10 -3.01 9.86 -4.43
N THR A 11 -1.96 9.04 -4.44
CA THR A 11 -0.57 9.44 -4.17
C THR A 11 0.32 9.34 -5.40
N LEU A 12 0.70 8.14 -5.79
CA LEU A 12 1.58 7.81 -6.91
C LEU A 12 1.04 6.58 -7.63
N PRO A 13 1.27 6.43 -8.94
CA PRO A 13 1.06 5.16 -9.63
C PRO A 13 1.76 4.00 -8.91
N GLY A 14 1.11 2.85 -8.85
CA GLY A 14 1.62 1.66 -8.19
C GLY A 14 1.65 0.44 -9.09
N LEU A 15 2.47 -0.53 -8.70
CA LEU A 15 2.40 -1.90 -9.20
C LEU A 15 1.52 -2.70 -8.25
N ALA A 16 0.66 -3.57 -8.78
CA ALA A 16 -0.22 -4.43 -8.00
C ALA A 16 -0.22 -5.86 -8.55
N VAL A 17 -0.26 -6.84 -7.65
CA VAL A 17 -0.41 -8.27 -7.93
C VAL A 17 -1.26 -8.92 -6.85
N LEU A 18 -1.75 -10.13 -7.10
CA LEU A 18 -2.30 -10.97 -6.04
C LEU A 18 -1.23 -11.21 -4.95
N PRO A 19 -1.59 -11.25 -3.65
CA PRO A 19 -0.62 -11.35 -2.56
C PRO A 19 0.34 -12.54 -2.68
N GLU A 20 -0.15 -13.70 -3.10
CA GLU A 20 0.64 -14.91 -3.31
C GLU A 20 1.68 -14.79 -4.44
N ASN A 21 1.59 -13.76 -5.26
CA ASN A 21 2.53 -13.46 -6.35
C ASN A 21 3.40 -12.22 -6.04
N ALA A 22 3.51 -11.83 -4.80
CA ALA A 22 4.25 -10.64 -4.35
C ALA A 22 5.70 -10.60 -4.85
N GLU A 23 6.35 -11.75 -5.02
CA GLU A 23 7.71 -11.86 -5.58
C GLU A 23 7.85 -11.18 -6.95
N THR A 24 6.80 -11.16 -7.76
CA THR A 24 6.79 -10.48 -9.06
C THR A 24 7.12 -8.99 -8.92
N ILE A 25 6.63 -8.32 -7.87
CA ILE A 25 6.92 -6.90 -7.63
C ILE A 25 8.40 -6.70 -7.28
N TRP A 26 8.98 -7.56 -6.41
CA TRP A 26 10.40 -7.44 -6.08
C TRP A 26 11.29 -7.66 -7.31
N MET A 27 10.95 -8.63 -8.16
CA MET A 27 11.69 -8.86 -9.43
C MET A 27 11.57 -7.66 -10.38
N LEU A 28 10.36 -7.16 -10.63
CA LEU A 28 10.11 -6.03 -11.52
C LEU A 28 10.84 -4.75 -11.06
N LYS A 29 10.86 -4.52 -9.75
CA LYS A 29 11.50 -3.34 -9.16
C LYS A 29 13.00 -3.52 -8.94
N GLN A 30 13.58 -4.70 -9.15
CA GLN A 30 14.93 -5.04 -8.73
C GLN A 30 15.14 -4.67 -7.24
N ARG A 31 14.13 -4.99 -6.41
CA ARG A 31 14.05 -4.60 -5.01
C ARG A 31 14.44 -5.77 -4.12
N PRO A 32 15.26 -5.57 -3.08
CA PRO A 32 15.52 -6.60 -2.08
C PRO A 32 14.20 -7.07 -1.42
N ALA A 33 14.06 -8.38 -1.25
CA ALA A 33 12.85 -8.97 -0.66
C ALA A 33 12.67 -8.66 0.84
N ASP A 34 13.70 -8.14 1.50
CA ASP A 34 13.66 -7.64 2.88
C ASP A 34 12.92 -6.29 3.04
N LYS A 35 12.54 -5.66 1.90
CA LYS A 35 11.73 -4.44 1.92
C LYS A 35 10.26 -4.79 1.72
N PRO A 36 9.42 -4.69 2.75
CA PRO A 36 8.02 -5.10 2.70
C PRO A 36 7.21 -4.39 1.61
N LEU A 37 6.19 -5.07 1.10
CA LEU A 37 5.15 -4.51 0.25
C LEU A 37 3.95 -4.07 1.09
N ILE A 38 3.07 -3.28 0.48
CA ILE A 38 1.86 -2.77 1.12
C ILE A 38 0.66 -3.57 0.64
N LEU A 39 -0.19 -4.00 1.57
CA LEU A 39 -1.49 -4.58 1.27
C LEU A 39 -2.50 -3.46 1.05
N MET A 40 -3.00 -3.31 -0.17
CA MET A 40 -4.12 -2.42 -0.47
C MET A 40 -5.42 -3.22 -0.52
N GLY A 41 -6.48 -2.68 0.08
CA GLY A 41 -7.81 -3.29 0.09
C GLY A 41 -8.92 -2.27 -0.13
N ALA A 42 -10.14 -2.76 -0.32
CA ALA A 42 -11.34 -1.94 -0.47
C ALA A 42 -12.05 -1.67 0.87
N THR A 43 -11.85 -2.53 1.87
CA THR A 43 -12.50 -2.42 3.18
C THR A 43 -11.52 -2.60 4.32
N VAL A 44 -11.86 -2.03 5.47
CA VAL A 44 -11.06 -2.16 6.70
C VAL A 44 -11.02 -3.62 7.17
N GLU A 45 -12.15 -4.31 7.08
CA GLU A 45 -12.30 -5.71 7.51
C GLU A 45 -11.34 -6.62 6.75
N ALA A 46 -11.29 -6.49 5.42
CA ALA A 46 -10.38 -7.28 4.59
C ALA A 46 -8.90 -7.02 4.88
N LEU A 47 -8.55 -5.79 5.26
CA LEU A 47 -7.17 -5.43 5.61
C LEU A 47 -6.76 -5.86 7.02
N LEU A 48 -7.71 -6.00 7.94
CA LEU A 48 -7.44 -6.45 9.31
C LEU A 48 -7.42 -7.97 9.46
N GLU A 49 -7.70 -8.72 8.39
CA GLU A 49 -7.52 -10.16 8.39
C GLU A 49 -6.06 -10.53 8.66
N GLY A 50 -5.81 -11.33 9.70
CA GLY A 50 -4.46 -11.69 10.15
C GLY A 50 -3.73 -10.61 10.96
N VAL A 51 -4.29 -9.42 11.12
CA VAL A 51 -3.77 -8.38 12.02
C VAL A 51 -4.08 -8.75 13.46
N ASP A 52 -3.13 -8.49 14.35
CA ASP A 52 -3.29 -8.78 15.78
C ASP A 52 -4.46 -7.99 16.37
N PRO A 53 -5.41 -8.64 17.06
CA PRO A 53 -6.57 -7.97 17.65
C PRO A 53 -6.23 -6.83 18.62
N CYS A 54 -5.05 -6.84 19.25
CA CYS A 54 -4.64 -5.81 20.20
C CYS A 54 -4.58 -4.40 19.59
N CYS A 55 -4.39 -4.27 18.27
CA CYS A 55 -4.32 -2.98 17.59
C CYS A 55 -5.56 -2.64 16.75
N HIS A 56 -6.60 -3.48 16.74
CA HIS A 56 -7.77 -3.27 15.87
C HIS A 56 -8.50 -1.96 16.15
N ASP A 57 -8.70 -1.58 17.41
CA ASP A 57 -9.44 -0.35 17.76
C ASP A 57 -8.66 0.91 17.32
N ASP A 58 -7.35 0.91 17.55
CA ASP A 58 -6.47 1.98 17.08
C ASP A 58 -6.46 2.08 15.56
N ALA A 59 -6.35 0.94 14.87
CA ALA A 59 -6.36 0.87 13.42
C ALA A 59 -7.69 1.39 12.85
N LYS A 60 -8.83 0.96 13.41
CA LYS A 60 -10.17 1.43 13.01
C LYS A 60 -10.36 2.91 13.27
N THR A 61 -9.84 3.44 14.38
CA THR A 61 -9.91 4.86 14.71
C THR A 61 -9.20 5.71 13.65
N LEU A 62 -7.99 5.32 13.24
CA LEU A 62 -7.27 6.04 12.18
C LEU A 62 -7.88 5.78 10.79
N ALA A 63 -8.32 4.56 10.51
CA ALA A 63 -8.99 4.22 9.26
C ALA A 63 -10.24 5.08 9.04
N THR A 64 -11.08 5.23 10.03
CA THR A 64 -12.31 6.07 9.95
C THR A 64 -12.00 7.53 9.61
N LYS A 65 -10.87 8.05 10.05
CA LYS A 65 -10.47 9.45 9.83
C LYS A 65 -9.74 9.65 8.50
N HIS A 66 -8.99 8.64 8.03
CA HIS A 66 -7.98 8.82 6.99
C HIS A 66 -8.10 7.88 5.80
N TRP A 67 -8.97 6.87 5.86
CA TRP A 67 -9.23 5.98 4.75
C TRP A 67 -10.66 6.16 4.20
N PRO A 68 -10.80 6.15 2.87
CA PRO A 68 -9.73 6.07 1.84
C PRO A 68 -8.82 7.29 1.86
N GLY A 69 -7.49 7.08 1.70
CA GLY A 69 -6.55 8.19 1.69
C GLY A 69 -5.06 7.82 1.75
N ALA A 70 -4.26 8.85 1.94
CA ALA A 70 -2.80 8.80 1.81
C ALA A 70 -2.08 8.42 3.13
N ILE A 71 -2.67 7.55 3.93
CA ILE A 71 -2.07 7.01 5.16
C ILE A 71 -1.91 5.51 5.02
N THR A 72 -0.71 5.01 5.31
CA THR A 72 -0.40 3.59 5.42
C THR A 72 -0.20 3.25 6.90
N LEU A 73 -0.92 2.26 7.40
CA LEU A 73 -0.79 1.74 8.76
C LEU A 73 0.02 0.45 8.74
N VAL A 74 1.12 0.40 9.48
CA VAL A 74 1.91 -0.81 9.69
C VAL A 74 1.52 -1.41 11.02
N LEU A 75 0.92 -2.58 10.99
CA LEU A 75 0.25 -3.24 12.11
C LEU A 75 0.89 -4.60 12.41
N PRO A 76 1.01 -5.00 13.68
CA PRO A 76 1.36 -6.37 14.03
C PRO A 76 0.42 -7.35 13.36
N ALA A 77 0.96 -8.37 12.72
CA ALA A 77 0.15 -9.34 11.98
C ALA A 77 0.88 -10.66 11.81
N ARG A 78 0.11 -11.72 11.50
CA ARG A 78 0.59 -13.06 11.19
C ARG A 78 -0.22 -13.68 10.05
N GLY A 79 0.28 -14.74 9.47
CA GLY A 79 -0.41 -15.51 8.46
C GLY A 79 -0.04 -15.13 7.03
N PRO A 80 -0.81 -15.58 6.03
CA PRO A 80 -0.40 -15.59 4.63
C PRO A 80 0.00 -14.22 4.08
N TYR A 81 -0.71 -13.14 4.44
CA TYR A 81 -0.36 -11.81 3.95
C TYR A 81 1.02 -11.35 4.45
N VAL A 82 1.39 -11.68 5.69
CA VAL A 82 2.74 -11.38 6.20
C VAL A 82 3.77 -12.23 5.46
N ASP A 83 3.51 -13.53 5.30
CA ASP A 83 4.42 -14.46 4.64
C ASP A 83 4.70 -14.03 3.19
N TYR A 84 3.68 -13.51 2.48
CA TYR A 84 3.81 -13.03 1.11
C TYR A 84 4.44 -11.63 1.00
N LEU A 85 4.05 -10.67 1.84
CA LEU A 85 4.42 -9.26 1.67
C LEU A 85 5.59 -8.79 2.54
N ASN A 86 5.89 -9.51 3.61
CA ASN A 86 6.96 -9.21 4.56
C ASN A 86 7.60 -10.50 5.07
N PRO A 87 8.23 -11.32 4.21
CA PRO A 87 8.78 -12.62 4.57
C PRO A 87 9.72 -12.55 5.77
N GLY A 88 9.46 -13.37 6.79
CA GLY A 88 10.20 -13.37 8.04
C GLY A 88 9.90 -12.23 9.00
N GLY A 89 8.99 -11.32 8.64
CA GLY A 89 8.52 -10.24 9.50
C GLY A 89 7.32 -10.63 10.37
N SER A 90 6.85 -9.66 11.15
CA SER A 90 5.72 -9.82 12.09
C SER A 90 4.72 -8.67 12.00
N ASN A 91 4.69 -7.97 10.89
CA ASN A 91 3.78 -6.85 10.64
C ASN A 91 3.43 -6.75 9.16
N ILE A 92 2.40 -5.98 8.88
CA ILE A 92 1.95 -5.69 7.51
C ILE A 92 1.55 -4.23 7.39
N GLY A 93 1.94 -3.59 6.29
CA GLY A 93 1.46 -2.26 5.93
C GLY A 93 0.15 -2.35 5.17
N CYS A 94 -0.88 -1.63 5.63
CA CYS A 94 -2.23 -1.64 5.07
C CYS A 94 -2.64 -0.25 4.61
N ARG A 95 -3.40 -0.17 3.49
CA ARG A 95 -3.96 1.08 2.99
C ARG A 95 -5.22 0.87 2.17
N ILE A 96 -6.17 1.80 2.29
CA ILE A 96 -7.28 1.96 1.34
C ILE A 96 -7.02 3.24 0.53
N PRO A 97 -6.71 3.16 -0.78
CA PRO A 97 -6.40 4.33 -1.60
C PRO A 97 -7.66 5.14 -1.94
N ALA A 98 -7.58 6.47 -1.93
CA ALA A 98 -8.68 7.34 -2.35
C ALA A 98 -8.70 7.50 -3.89
N CYS A 99 -8.87 6.39 -4.60
CA CYS A 99 -8.98 6.33 -6.05
C CYS A 99 -10.07 5.34 -6.44
N ALA A 100 -11.18 5.83 -6.99
CA ALA A 100 -12.36 5.02 -7.29
C ALA A 100 -12.06 3.86 -8.26
N ILE A 101 -11.22 4.11 -9.27
CA ILE A 101 -10.80 3.07 -10.25
C ILE A 101 -10.13 1.90 -9.53
N THR A 102 -9.20 2.20 -8.64
CA THR A 102 -8.46 1.18 -7.88
C THR A 102 -9.33 0.54 -6.81
N GLN A 103 -10.21 1.29 -6.15
CA GLN A 103 -11.17 0.72 -5.20
C GLN A 103 -12.11 -0.29 -5.87
N ASN A 104 -12.57 0.00 -7.09
CA ASN A 104 -13.38 -0.94 -7.86
C ASN A 104 -12.62 -2.23 -8.17
N LEU A 105 -11.35 -2.13 -8.56
CA LEU A 105 -10.50 -3.32 -8.73
C LEU A 105 -10.42 -4.11 -7.43
N LEU A 106 -10.06 -3.46 -6.33
CA LEU A 106 -9.87 -4.10 -5.01
C LEU A 106 -11.16 -4.73 -4.47
N SER A 107 -12.33 -4.19 -4.81
CA SER A 107 -13.62 -4.79 -4.42
C SER A 107 -13.94 -6.09 -5.15
N ILE A 108 -13.35 -6.30 -6.32
CA ILE A 108 -13.53 -7.50 -7.15
C ILE A 108 -12.44 -8.53 -6.86
N SER A 109 -11.19 -8.08 -6.80
CA SER A 109 -10.02 -8.96 -6.63
C SER A 109 -9.77 -9.39 -5.18
N GLY A 110 -10.31 -8.64 -4.20
CA GLY A 110 -9.81 -8.65 -2.83
C GLY A 110 -8.53 -7.83 -2.69
N PRO A 111 -7.87 -7.89 -1.51
CA PRO A 111 -6.63 -7.17 -1.26
C PRO A 111 -5.51 -7.57 -2.23
N LEU A 112 -4.67 -6.58 -2.61
CA LEU A 112 -3.54 -6.76 -3.51
C LEU A 112 -2.23 -6.33 -2.84
N ALA A 113 -1.15 -7.05 -3.16
CA ALA A 113 0.21 -6.62 -2.83
C ALA A 113 0.62 -5.47 -3.76
N THR A 114 1.14 -4.38 -3.20
CA THR A 114 1.42 -3.16 -3.96
C THR A 114 2.74 -2.51 -3.58
N SER A 115 3.29 -1.75 -4.51
CA SER A 115 4.43 -0.84 -4.31
C SER A 115 4.38 0.29 -5.34
N SER A 116 5.07 1.41 -5.11
CA SER A 116 5.17 2.49 -6.09
C SER A 116 5.77 2.03 -7.42
N ALA A 117 5.31 2.62 -8.54
CA ALA A 117 5.77 2.26 -9.88
C ALA A 117 7.14 2.89 -10.20
N ASN A 118 8.20 2.27 -9.70
CA ASN A 118 9.59 2.61 -9.98
C ASN A 118 10.53 1.43 -9.71
N PRO A 119 11.63 1.30 -10.45
CA PRO A 119 12.75 0.47 -10.03
C PRO A 119 13.29 0.94 -8.67
N SER A 120 13.82 0.03 -7.87
CA SER A 120 14.33 0.36 -6.52
C SER A 120 15.40 1.44 -6.58
N GLY A 121 15.29 2.45 -5.72
CA GLY A 121 16.24 3.57 -5.67
C GLY A 121 16.09 4.62 -6.79
N LYS A 122 15.15 4.44 -7.71
CA LYS A 122 14.82 5.44 -8.73
C LYS A 122 13.59 6.25 -8.32
N PRO A 123 13.41 7.47 -8.86
CA PRO A 123 12.19 8.24 -8.66
C PRO A 123 10.94 7.45 -9.08
N ALA A 124 9.86 7.59 -8.32
CA ALA A 124 8.58 6.98 -8.67
C ALA A 124 7.95 7.71 -9.87
N ALA A 125 7.29 6.95 -10.76
CA ALA A 125 6.44 7.54 -11.78
C ALA A 125 5.37 8.41 -11.13
N THR A 126 5.06 9.54 -11.77
CA THR A 126 4.00 10.45 -11.35
C THR A 126 2.84 10.47 -12.34
N THR A 127 2.99 9.86 -13.51
CA THR A 127 1.96 9.77 -14.55
C THR A 127 1.84 8.34 -15.07
N ALA A 128 0.69 8.06 -15.72
CA ALA A 128 0.48 6.80 -16.43
C ALA A 128 1.54 6.59 -17.51
N PHE A 129 1.91 7.66 -18.22
CA PHE A 129 2.93 7.62 -19.28
C PHE A 129 4.31 7.25 -18.74
N GLU A 130 4.75 7.91 -17.66
CA GLU A 130 6.04 7.58 -17.01
C GLU A 130 6.05 6.14 -16.49
N ALA A 131 4.96 5.68 -15.89
CA ALA A 131 4.83 4.30 -15.41
C ALA A 131 4.92 3.29 -16.56
N ALA A 132 4.28 3.58 -17.71
CA ALA A 132 4.39 2.75 -18.91
C ALA A 132 5.82 2.71 -19.48
N GLN A 133 6.56 3.82 -19.41
CA GLN A 133 7.96 3.84 -19.83
C GLN A 133 8.87 3.01 -18.93
N LEU A 134 8.62 3.04 -17.61
CA LEU A 134 9.40 2.25 -16.65
C LEU A 134 9.07 0.75 -16.71
N PHE A 135 7.82 0.41 -17.04
CA PHE A 135 7.32 -0.97 -17.09
C PHE A 135 6.52 -1.22 -18.38
N PRO A 136 7.18 -1.22 -19.55
CA PRO A 136 6.49 -1.25 -20.85
C PRO A 136 5.75 -2.56 -21.15
N SER A 137 6.05 -3.62 -20.43
CA SER A 137 5.37 -4.92 -20.58
C SER A 137 4.10 -5.06 -19.74
N LEU A 138 3.83 -4.11 -18.83
CA LEU A 138 2.68 -4.20 -17.94
C LEU A 138 1.46 -3.47 -18.48
N ALA A 139 0.31 -4.09 -18.31
CA ALA A 139 -0.98 -3.43 -18.53
C ALA A 139 -1.21 -2.33 -17.50
N GLN A 140 -1.98 -1.32 -17.89
CA GLN A 140 -2.44 -0.25 -17.00
C GLN A 140 -3.94 -0.38 -16.74
N LEU A 141 -4.34 -0.20 -15.48
CA LEU A 141 -5.74 -0.20 -15.12
C LEU A 141 -6.45 1.00 -15.75
N GLY A 142 -7.54 0.76 -16.49
CA GLY A 142 -8.39 1.79 -17.07
C GLY A 142 -9.57 2.17 -16.17
N PRO A 143 -10.33 3.22 -16.54
CA PRO A 143 -10.11 4.08 -17.70
C PRO A 143 -9.02 5.14 -17.49
N GLN A 144 -8.54 5.70 -18.59
CA GLN A 144 -7.66 6.87 -18.60
C GLN A 144 -8.39 8.06 -19.23
N PRO A 145 -7.99 9.32 -18.91
CA PRO A 145 -6.89 9.70 -18.01
C PRO A 145 -7.20 9.38 -16.54
N TRP A 146 -6.15 9.04 -15.80
CA TRP A 146 -6.28 8.82 -14.36
C TRP A 146 -6.63 10.11 -13.62
N PRO A 147 -7.36 10.02 -12.48
CA PRO A 147 -7.62 11.17 -11.63
C PRO A 147 -6.33 11.85 -11.16
N THR A 148 -6.42 13.14 -10.87
CA THR A 148 -5.32 13.89 -10.26
C THR A 148 -4.94 13.27 -8.91
N HIS A 149 -3.65 13.21 -8.63
CA HIS A 149 -3.08 12.69 -7.41
C HIS A 149 -2.08 13.68 -6.80
N SER A 150 -1.65 13.44 -5.55
CA SER A 150 -0.74 14.36 -4.85
C SER A 150 0.69 14.37 -5.41
N GLY A 151 1.11 13.32 -6.09
CA GLY A 151 2.50 13.12 -6.51
C GLY A 151 3.47 12.85 -5.36
N GLN A 152 2.96 12.65 -4.15
CA GLN A 152 3.73 12.36 -2.95
C GLN A 152 3.32 10.99 -2.38
N ALA A 153 4.28 10.25 -1.84
CA ALA A 153 4.01 8.97 -1.20
C ALA A 153 3.10 9.15 0.03
N SER A 154 2.43 8.07 0.44
CA SER A 154 1.64 8.04 1.68
C SER A 154 2.50 8.27 2.91
N THR A 155 1.93 8.85 3.96
CA THR A 155 2.52 8.82 5.30
C THR A 155 2.44 7.41 5.86
N VAL A 156 3.52 6.93 6.48
CA VAL A 156 3.59 5.58 7.06
C VAL A 156 3.65 5.71 8.57
N LEU A 157 2.64 5.16 9.23
CA LEU A 157 2.53 5.07 10.68
C LEU A 157 2.72 3.62 11.11
N VAL A 158 3.61 3.40 12.06
CA VAL A 158 3.87 2.08 12.65
C VAL A 158 3.26 2.04 14.05
N TRP A 159 2.32 1.13 14.27
CA TRP A 159 1.76 0.89 15.59
C TRP A 159 2.83 0.36 16.56
N ARG A 160 2.87 0.90 17.76
CA ARG A 160 3.83 0.52 18.80
C ARG A 160 3.17 -0.05 20.03
N ASP A 161 2.08 0.57 20.47
CA ASP A 161 1.29 0.20 21.63
C ASP A 161 -0.06 0.89 21.51
N VAL A 162 -0.99 0.57 22.38
CA VAL A 162 -2.34 1.17 22.44
C VAL A 162 -2.24 2.70 22.47
N GLY A 163 -2.85 3.33 21.47
CA GLY A 163 -2.82 4.78 21.26
C GLY A 163 -1.47 5.36 20.84
N CYS A 164 -0.44 4.53 20.60
CA CYS A 164 0.93 4.98 20.34
C CYS A 164 1.42 4.55 18.94
N TRP A 165 1.82 5.53 18.14
CA TRP A 165 2.29 5.35 16.77
C TRP A 165 3.65 5.99 16.55
N ARG A 166 4.46 5.39 15.70
CA ARG A 166 5.71 5.98 15.21
C ARG A 166 5.55 6.38 13.75
N ILE A 167 5.93 7.60 13.40
CA ILE A 167 6.00 8.04 12.00
C ILE A 167 7.26 7.45 11.38
N ALA A 168 7.10 6.47 10.50
CA ALA A 168 8.21 5.88 9.75
C ALA A 168 8.55 6.68 8.49
N ARG A 169 7.55 7.35 7.90
CA ARG A 169 7.72 8.23 6.74
C ARG A 169 6.66 9.33 6.75
N ARG A 170 7.09 10.58 6.61
CA ARG A 170 6.20 11.71 6.33
C ARG A 170 5.87 11.72 4.85
N GLY A 171 4.61 11.87 4.50
CA GLY A 171 4.10 11.83 3.13
C GLY A 171 3.06 12.90 2.86
N ALA A 172 2.16 12.62 1.90
CA ALA A 172 1.18 13.57 1.37
C ALA A 172 0.23 14.16 2.43
N VAL A 173 -0.12 13.40 3.46
CA VAL A 173 -1.04 13.81 4.53
C VAL A 173 -0.39 13.52 5.87
N MET A 174 -0.38 14.51 6.76
CA MET A 174 0.08 14.34 8.14
C MET A 174 -1.13 14.37 9.08
N PRO A 175 -1.43 13.25 9.77
CA PRO A 175 -2.51 13.22 10.74
C PRO A 175 -2.17 14.09 11.96
N GLU A 176 -3.15 14.87 12.42
CA GLU A 176 -3.03 15.68 13.62
C GLU A 176 -3.20 14.83 14.89
N GLY A 177 -2.51 15.23 15.96
CA GLY A 177 -2.73 14.70 17.31
C GLY A 177 -2.30 13.25 17.52
N ILE A 178 -1.43 12.70 16.64
CA ILE A 178 -0.85 11.39 16.88
C ILE A 178 0.32 11.54 17.85
N PRO A 179 0.27 10.89 19.03
CA PRO A 179 1.43 10.79 19.89
C PRO A 179 2.53 10.04 19.14
N THR A 180 3.61 10.73 18.81
CA THR A 180 4.78 10.11 18.20
C THR A 180 5.71 9.64 19.29
N ALA A 181 5.91 8.32 19.41
CA ALA A 181 7.07 7.81 20.12
C ALA A 181 8.33 8.20 19.34
N GLU A 182 9.29 8.79 20.01
CA GLU A 182 10.64 9.03 19.49
C GLU A 182 11.37 7.71 19.20
#